data_be8ddd012da87d90d77eaccb386294cb
#
_entry.id   be8ddd012da87d90d77eaccb386294cb
#
_cell.length_a   1.000
_cell.length_b   1.000
_cell.length_c   1.000
_cell.angle_alpha   90.00
_cell.angle_beta   90.00
_cell.angle_gamma   90.00
#
_symmetry.space_group_name_H-M   'P 1'
#
loop_
_entity.id
_entity.type
_entity.pdbx_description
1 polymer ?
#
loop_
_entity_poly.entity_id
_entity_poly.type
_entity_poly.pdbx_seq_one_letter_code
_entity_poly.pdbx_strand_id
1 'polypeptide(L)'
;MKYVTEGLEPRRVLELFEEISAIPRGSGNEEAVAKWIEKFASDRKCFCLRDGSNNVFVRVPATAGREHEAAVMLQGHMDMVCEKKEGVAHDFLRDGISIRVEDGWLRADGTTLGGDDGAAVAMMLAVIDGPVSYTHLTLPTIA
;
A
#
# COMPACT_ATOMS: atom_id res chain seq x y z
N MET A 1 8.77 12.59 7.63
CA MET A 1 8.86 12.65 6.15
C MET A 1 7.97 13.81 5.71
N LYS A 2 8.37 14.62 4.73
CA LYS A 2 7.48 15.65 4.17
C LYS A 2 6.83 15.04 2.93
N TYR A 3 5.51 14.94 2.93
CA TYR A 3 4.76 14.37 1.80
C TYR A 3 4.54 15.41 0.71
N VAL A 4 4.58 15.00 -0.56
CA VAL A 4 4.23 15.88 -1.69
C VAL A 4 2.73 16.11 -1.77
N THR A 5 1.94 15.22 -1.15
CA THR A 5 0.48 15.30 -1.04
C THR A 5 0.01 16.04 0.22
N GLU A 6 0.92 16.70 0.97
CA GLU A 6 0.56 17.45 2.17
C GLU A 6 -0.56 18.45 1.90
N GLY A 7 -1.64 18.38 2.68
CA GLY A 7 -2.81 19.24 2.54
C GLY A 7 -3.87 18.75 1.54
N LEU A 8 -3.67 17.61 0.89
CA LEU A 8 -4.66 16.97 0.02
C LEU A 8 -5.47 15.92 0.76
N GLU A 9 -6.71 15.68 0.29
CA GLU A 9 -7.60 14.62 0.80
C GLU A 9 -7.85 13.54 -0.28
N PRO A 10 -8.04 12.29 0.11
CA PRO A 10 -8.02 11.72 1.47
C PRO A 10 -6.58 11.56 2.00
N ARG A 11 -6.23 12.39 2.95
CA ARG A 11 -4.86 12.59 3.44
C ARG A 11 -4.14 11.26 3.73
N ARG A 12 -4.71 10.40 4.58
CA ARG A 12 -4.00 9.19 5.02
C ARG A 12 -3.76 8.18 3.89
N VAL A 13 -4.68 8.08 2.96
CA VAL A 13 -4.52 7.23 1.76
C VAL A 13 -3.35 7.73 0.89
N LEU A 14 -3.28 9.05 0.67
CA LEU A 14 -2.23 9.66 -0.14
C LEU A 14 -0.86 9.52 0.51
N GLU A 15 -0.75 9.76 1.82
CA GLU A 15 0.48 9.53 2.59
C GLU A 15 0.96 8.07 2.47
N LEU A 16 0.06 7.11 2.65
CA LEU A 16 0.37 5.68 2.54
C LEU A 16 0.76 5.29 1.11
N PHE A 17 0.11 5.88 0.12
CA PHE A 17 0.49 5.67 -1.28
C PHE A 17 1.92 6.16 -1.55
N GLU A 18 2.32 7.32 -1.01
CA GLU A 18 3.70 7.80 -1.11
C GLU A 18 4.68 6.88 -0.36
N GLU A 19 4.31 6.40 0.84
CA GLU A 19 5.14 5.49 1.63
C GLU A 19 5.45 4.19 0.89
N ILE A 20 4.43 3.53 0.30
CA ILE A 20 4.66 2.29 -0.47
C ILE A 20 5.33 2.56 -1.82
N SER A 21 5.11 3.72 -2.42
CA SER A 21 5.75 4.10 -3.69
C SER A 21 7.24 4.42 -3.54
N ALA A 22 7.67 4.79 -2.33
CA ALA A 22 9.09 4.96 -2.01
C ALA A 22 9.84 3.62 -1.90
N ILE A 23 9.14 2.48 -1.91
CA ILE A 23 9.71 1.14 -1.84
C ILE A 23 9.71 0.54 -3.26
N PRO A 24 10.85 0.08 -3.78
CA PRO A 24 10.88 -0.69 -5.02
C PRO A 24 9.96 -1.91 -4.92
N ARG A 25 8.99 -2.02 -5.83
CA ARG A 25 7.95 -3.07 -5.79
C ARG A 25 7.52 -3.53 -7.18
N GLY A 26 8.47 -3.63 -8.10
CA GLY A 26 8.22 -4.21 -9.42
C GLY A 26 7.85 -5.70 -9.29
N SER A 27 7.10 -6.24 -10.27
CA SER A 27 6.74 -7.67 -10.31
C SER A 27 7.99 -8.55 -10.18
N GLY A 28 7.98 -9.46 -9.22
CA GLY A 28 9.13 -10.29 -8.83
C GLY A 28 10.11 -9.62 -7.82
N ASN A 29 9.83 -8.42 -7.34
CA ASN A 29 10.62 -7.69 -6.34
C ASN A 29 9.75 -7.16 -5.18
N GLU A 30 8.80 -7.98 -4.71
CA GLU A 30 7.79 -7.57 -3.72
C GLU A 30 8.27 -7.73 -2.27
N GLU A 31 9.41 -8.37 -2.02
CA GLU A 31 9.85 -8.72 -0.66
C GLU A 31 9.94 -7.50 0.28
N ALA A 32 10.44 -6.38 -0.23
CA ALA A 32 10.63 -5.17 0.56
C ALA A 32 9.29 -4.55 0.99
N VAL A 33 8.34 -4.43 0.05
CA VAL A 33 7.01 -3.89 0.35
C VAL A 33 6.20 -4.84 1.21
N ALA A 34 6.32 -6.17 1.00
CA ALA A 34 5.68 -7.18 1.85
C ALA A 34 6.16 -7.09 3.30
N LYS A 35 7.47 -6.99 3.53
CA LYS A 35 8.05 -6.77 4.87
C LYS A 35 7.59 -5.45 5.50
N TRP A 36 7.46 -4.40 4.69
CA TRP A 36 6.98 -3.12 5.18
C TRP A 36 5.51 -3.22 5.64
N ILE A 37 4.64 -3.89 4.87
CA ILE A 37 3.23 -4.13 5.24
C ILE A 37 3.14 -5.00 6.50
N GLU A 38 3.96 -6.05 6.60
CA GLU A 38 4.05 -6.90 7.79
C GLU A 38 4.41 -6.09 9.05
N LYS A 39 5.42 -5.23 8.94
CA LYS A 39 5.77 -4.30 10.02
C LYS A 39 4.66 -3.32 10.35
N PHE A 40 4.03 -2.73 9.33
CA PHE A 40 2.92 -1.80 9.48
C PHE A 40 1.75 -2.41 10.27
N ALA A 41 1.39 -3.66 9.95
CA ALA A 41 0.35 -4.41 10.66
C ALA A 41 0.77 -4.75 12.09
N SER A 42 2.01 -5.18 12.29
CA SER A 42 2.56 -5.51 13.61
C SER A 42 2.59 -4.31 14.56
N ASP A 43 3.01 -3.14 14.06
CA ASP A 43 3.02 -1.90 14.85
C ASP A 43 1.61 -1.52 15.35
N ARG A 44 0.56 -1.98 14.67
CA ARG A 44 -0.86 -1.79 15.01
C ARG A 44 -1.48 -2.98 15.75
N LYS A 45 -0.65 -3.95 16.14
CA LYS A 45 -1.07 -5.17 16.86
C LYS A 45 -2.08 -6.01 16.08
N CYS A 46 -2.10 -5.91 14.76
CA CYS A 46 -2.89 -6.77 13.90
C CYS A 46 -2.18 -8.12 13.71
N PHE A 47 -2.97 -9.19 13.61
CA PHE A 47 -2.43 -10.47 13.18
C PHE A 47 -1.97 -10.35 11.72
N CYS A 48 -0.76 -10.79 11.44
CA CYS A 48 -0.20 -10.76 10.10
C CYS A 48 0.50 -12.08 9.78
N LEU A 49 0.35 -12.55 8.56
CA LEU A 49 1.02 -13.72 8.01
C LEU A 49 1.57 -13.38 6.62
N ARG A 50 2.84 -13.66 6.40
CA ARG A 50 3.46 -13.60 5.07
C ARG A 50 3.90 -15.00 4.66
N ASP A 51 3.57 -15.40 3.44
CA ASP A 51 3.99 -16.69 2.89
C ASP A 51 5.32 -16.60 2.10
N GLY A 52 5.77 -17.75 1.57
CA GLY A 52 7.02 -17.85 0.80
C GLY A 52 6.97 -17.15 -0.57
N SER A 53 5.79 -16.76 -1.05
CA SER A 53 5.58 -16.00 -2.29
C SER A 53 5.36 -14.51 -2.03
N ASN A 54 5.63 -14.05 -0.81
CA ASN A 54 5.39 -12.68 -0.35
C ASN A 54 3.91 -12.26 -0.27
N ASN A 55 2.94 -13.16 -0.40
CA ASN A 55 1.56 -12.81 -0.11
C ASN A 55 1.43 -12.43 1.37
N VAL A 56 0.78 -11.31 1.64
CA VAL A 56 0.58 -10.81 3.01
C VAL A 56 -0.90 -10.85 3.37
N PHE A 57 -1.20 -11.51 4.46
CA PHE A 57 -2.53 -11.59 5.04
C PHE A 57 -2.56 -10.83 6.36
N VAL A 58 -3.43 -9.85 6.47
CA VAL A 58 -3.63 -9.09 7.71
C VAL A 58 -5.06 -9.28 8.20
N ARG A 59 -5.22 -9.59 9.48
CA ARG A 59 -6.53 -9.66 10.13
C ARG A 59 -6.66 -8.56 11.17
N VAL A 60 -7.63 -7.70 10.95
CA VAL A 60 -8.04 -6.66 11.89
C VAL A 60 -9.19 -7.20 12.73
N PRO A 61 -9.10 -7.15 14.07
CA PRO A 61 -10.19 -7.62 14.93
C PRO A 61 -11.43 -6.73 14.76
N ALA A 62 -12.60 -7.33 14.99
CA ALA A 62 -13.84 -6.57 15.02
C ALA A 62 -13.81 -5.51 16.12
N THR A 63 -14.54 -4.42 15.91
CA THR A 63 -14.83 -3.45 16.97
C THR A 63 -15.70 -4.10 18.05
N ALA A 64 -15.48 -3.72 19.30
CA ALA A 64 -16.24 -4.24 20.43
C ALA A 64 -17.75 -4.16 20.17
N GLY A 65 -18.43 -5.29 20.37
CA GLY A 65 -19.87 -5.45 20.11
C GLY A 65 -20.24 -5.84 18.68
N ARG A 66 -19.25 -5.98 17.77
CA ARG A 66 -19.47 -6.40 16.37
C ARG A 66 -18.81 -7.73 16.01
N GLU A 67 -18.39 -8.50 17.00
CA GLU A 67 -17.66 -9.77 16.83
C GLU A 67 -18.50 -10.86 16.14
N HIS A 68 -19.82 -10.70 16.10
CA HIS A 68 -20.76 -11.65 15.48
C HIS A 68 -21.06 -11.33 14.02
N GLU A 69 -20.61 -10.19 13.52
CA GLU A 69 -20.83 -9.81 12.13
C GLU A 69 -19.91 -10.55 11.19
N ALA A 70 -20.36 -10.74 9.94
CA ALA A 70 -19.55 -11.40 8.93
C ALA A 70 -18.27 -10.61 8.64
N ALA A 71 -17.16 -11.33 8.50
CA ALA A 71 -15.90 -10.72 8.10
C ALA A 71 -15.99 -10.17 6.68
N VAL A 72 -15.35 -9.03 6.44
CA VAL A 72 -15.17 -8.45 5.10
C VAL A 72 -13.73 -8.69 4.67
N MET A 73 -13.55 -9.16 3.45
CA MET A 73 -12.24 -9.33 2.83
C MET A 73 -12.00 -8.22 1.81
N LEU A 74 -10.89 -7.51 1.95
CA LEU A 74 -10.38 -6.59 0.94
C LEU A 74 -9.11 -7.20 0.33
N GLN A 75 -8.97 -7.15 -0.98
CA GLN A 75 -7.87 -7.76 -1.71
C GLN A 75 -7.31 -6.80 -2.75
N GLY A 76 -5.99 -6.84 -2.96
CA GLY A 76 -5.27 -6.12 -3.99
C GLY A 76 -3.90 -6.73 -4.20
N HIS A 77 -3.17 -6.29 -5.24
CA HIS A 77 -1.79 -6.68 -5.46
C HIS A 77 -0.82 -5.55 -5.13
N MET A 78 0.36 -5.91 -4.62
CA MET A 78 1.31 -4.90 -4.15
C MET A 78 2.39 -4.55 -5.19
N ASP A 79 2.56 -5.37 -6.21
CA ASP A 79 3.51 -5.14 -7.28
C ASP A 79 3.02 -4.08 -8.28
N MET A 80 3.91 -3.67 -9.16
CA MET A 80 3.61 -2.74 -10.24
C MET A 80 4.41 -3.07 -11.50
N VAL A 81 3.83 -2.69 -12.64
CA VAL A 81 4.53 -2.69 -13.92
C VAL A 81 5.63 -1.63 -13.93
N CYS A 82 6.84 -2.01 -14.35
CA CYS A 82 8.03 -1.19 -14.34
C CYS A 82 8.38 -0.69 -15.74
N GLU A 83 7.88 0.49 -16.12
CA GLU A 83 8.15 1.14 -17.39
C GLU A 83 8.63 2.58 -17.16
N LYS A 84 9.56 3.05 -17.99
CA LYS A 84 10.08 4.41 -17.94
C LYS A 84 10.27 5.03 -19.33
N LYS A 85 10.22 6.34 -19.39
CA LYS A 85 10.49 7.10 -20.61
C LYS A 85 11.94 6.91 -21.03
N GLU A 86 12.20 7.02 -22.33
CA GLU A 86 13.55 7.03 -22.86
C GLU A 86 14.40 8.15 -22.23
N GLY A 87 15.64 7.84 -21.89
CA GLY A 87 16.57 8.78 -21.26
C GLY A 87 16.38 8.99 -19.75
N VAL A 88 15.37 8.41 -19.13
CA VAL A 88 15.18 8.49 -17.66
C VAL A 88 16.11 7.52 -16.94
N ALA A 89 16.97 8.06 -16.09
CA ALA A 89 17.84 7.27 -15.20
C ALA A 89 17.02 6.84 -13.97
N HIS A 90 16.54 5.60 -13.97
CA HIS A 90 15.80 4.99 -12.87
C HIS A 90 16.04 3.48 -12.84
N ASP A 91 16.33 2.93 -11.67
CA ASP A 91 16.52 1.49 -11.44
C ASP A 91 15.37 0.96 -10.56
N PHE A 92 14.39 0.32 -11.18
CA PHE A 92 13.22 -0.22 -10.46
C PHE A 92 13.53 -1.30 -9.41
N LEU A 93 14.75 -1.84 -9.40
CA LEU A 93 15.18 -2.77 -8.35
C LEU A 93 15.64 -2.06 -7.07
N ARG A 94 15.97 -0.76 -7.16
CA ARG A 94 16.60 0.01 -6.08
C ARG A 94 15.89 1.30 -5.76
N ASP A 95 15.31 1.95 -6.78
CA ASP A 95 14.74 3.28 -6.65
C ASP A 95 13.23 3.20 -6.43
N GLY A 96 12.73 3.94 -5.45
CA GLY A 96 11.31 4.20 -5.30
C GLY A 96 10.80 5.17 -6.35
N ILE A 97 9.49 5.21 -6.53
CA ILE A 97 8.84 6.09 -7.51
C ILE A 97 8.84 7.54 -7.01
N SER A 98 9.38 8.44 -7.82
CA SER A 98 9.30 9.87 -7.56
C SER A 98 7.92 10.40 -7.94
N ILE A 99 7.12 10.74 -6.93
CA ILE A 99 5.75 11.24 -7.09
C ILE A 99 5.75 12.77 -7.09
N ARG A 100 4.89 13.35 -7.93
CA ARG A 100 4.57 14.78 -7.94
C ARG A 100 3.07 15.01 -8.07
N VAL A 101 2.62 16.16 -7.59
CA VAL A 101 1.25 16.66 -7.81
C VAL A 101 1.30 17.71 -8.90
N GLU A 102 0.52 17.53 -9.94
CA GLU A 102 0.45 18.43 -11.08
C GLU A 102 -1.00 18.53 -11.56
N ASP A 103 -1.57 19.73 -11.57
CA ASP A 103 -2.94 20.02 -12.02
C ASP A 103 -4.01 19.12 -11.35
N GLY A 104 -3.86 18.83 -10.06
CA GLY A 104 -4.78 17.97 -9.31
C GLY A 104 -4.60 16.47 -9.55
N TRP A 105 -3.55 16.08 -10.27
CA TRP A 105 -3.20 14.67 -10.53
C TRP A 105 -1.93 14.26 -9.79
N LEU A 106 -1.92 13.04 -9.27
CA LEU A 106 -0.69 12.36 -8.88
C LEU A 106 -0.02 11.76 -10.11
N ARG A 107 1.25 12.09 -10.32
CA ARG A 107 2.06 11.61 -11.44
C ARG A 107 3.41 11.09 -10.96
N ALA A 108 3.95 10.13 -11.68
CA ALA A 108 5.34 9.72 -11.53
C ALA A 108 6.24 10.55 -12.48
N ASP A 109 7.47 10.81 -12.03
CA ASP A 109 8.44 11.58 -12.82
C ASP A 109 9.19 10.67 -13.80
N GLY A 110 8.61 10.53 -14.98
CA GLY A 110 9.19 9.78 -16.09
C GLY A 110 9.07 8.26 -16.02
N THR A 111 8.37 7.71 -15.02
CA THR A 111 8.12 6.28 -14.87
C THR A 111 6.62 5.98 -14.80
N THR A 112 6.25 4.70 -14.77
CA THR A 112 4.94 4.25 -14.31
C THR A 112 4.75 4.65 -12.85
N LEU A 113 3.50 4.94 -12.45
CA LEU A 113 3.15 5.39 -11.10
C LEU A 113 2.88 4.22 -10.14
N GLY A 114 2.40 3.09 -10.66
CA GLY A 114 1.96 1.97 -9.84
C GLY A 114 0.67 2.25 -9.07
N GLY A 115 -0.24 3.06 -9.65
CA GLY A 115 -1.56 3.30 -9.08
C GLY A 115 -2.42 2.05 -9.07
N ASP A 116 -2.28 1.21 -10.06
CA ASP A 116 -2.79 -0.15 -10.14
C ASP A 116 -1.71 -1.13 -9.61
N ASP A 117 -1.89 -1.77 -8.45
CA ASP A 117 -3.01 -1.61 -7.53
C ASP A 117 -2.59 -0.91 -6.21
N GLY A 118 -1.51 -0.12 -6.27
CA GLY A 118 -0.98 0.61 -5.11
C GLY A 118 -2.01 1.55 -4.45
N ALA A 119 -2.96 2.08 -5.23
CA ALA A 119 -4.02 2.90 -4.68
C ALA A 119 -4.95 2.08 -3.76
N ALA A 120 -5.38 0.88 -4.19
CA ALA A 120 -6.19 0.01 -3.34
C ALA A 120 -5.39 -0.48 -2.13
N VAL A 121 -4.11 -0.83 -2.29
CA VAL A 121 -3.25 -1.17 -1.14
C VAL A 121 -3.19 -0.03 -0.13
N ALA A 122 -3.00 1.21 -0.58
CA ALA A 122 -2.99 2.38 0.31
C ALA A 122 -4.34 2.60 1.01
N MET A 123 -5.47 2.40 0.31
CA MET A 123 -6.81 2.45 0.90
C MET A 123 -7.00 1.37 1.98
N MET A 124 -6.57 0.13 1.71
CA MET A 124 -6.63 -0.97 2.67
C MET A 124 -5.78 -0.67 3.92
N LEU A 125 -4.57 -0.15 3.74
CA LEU A 125 -3.71 0.25 4.84
C LEU A 125 -4.31 1.41 5.66
N ALA A 126 -4.94 2.38 4.99
CA ALA A 126 -5.63 3.48 5.67
C ALA A 126 -6.83 2.98 6.51
N VAL A 127 -7.50 1.94 6.04
CA VAL A 127 -8.55 1.26 6.80
C VAL A 127 -7.98 0.65 8.08
N ILE A 128 -6.82 -0.03 8.04
CA ILE A 128 -6.16 -0.58 9.24
C ILE A 128 -5.77 0.54 10.23
N ASP A 129 -5.39 1.71 9.71
CA ASP A 129 -4.87 2.84 10.50
C ASP A 129 -5.98 3.73 11.08
N GLY A 130 -7.17 3.64 10.53
CA GLY A 130 -8.29 4.52 10.90
C GLY A 130 -9.10 4.04 12.11
N PRO A 131 -9.73 4.95 12.86
CA PRO A 131 -10.68 4.61 13.91
C PRO A 131 -12.03 4.24 13.30
N VAL A 132 -12.14 3.13 12.59
CA VAL A 132 -13.37 2.71 11.93
C VAL A 132 -14.02 1.58 12.70
N SER A 133 -15.35 1.56 12.70
CA SER A 133 -16.13 0.46 13.27
C SER A 133 -16.09 -0.72 12.30
N TYR A 134 -15.33 -1.75 12.65
CA TYR A 134 -15.19 -2.94 11.81
C TYR A 134 -15.99 -4.13 12.30
N THR A 135 -16.55 -4.87 11.35
CA THR A 135 -16.62 -6.31 11.41
C THR A 135 -15.20 -6.89 11.27
N HIS A 136 -14.99 -8.18 11.33
CA HIS A 136 -13.69 -8.77 11.04
C HIS A 136 -13.23 -8.38 9.63
N LEU A 137 -12.12 -7.67 9.51
CA LEU A 137 -11.52 -7.31 8.23
C LEU A 137 -10.33 -8.22 7.93
N THR A 138 -10.30 -8.77 6.74
CA THR A 138 -9.22 -9.61 6.25
C THR A 138 -8.65 -8.99 4.99
N LEU A 139 -7.34 -8.78 4.94
CA LEU A 139 -6.64 -8.17 3.82
C LEU A 139 -5.60 -9.15 3.26
N PRO A 140 -5.92 -10.01 2.30
CA PRO A 140 -4.91 -10.70 1.52
C PRO A 140 -4.39 -9.77 0.42
N THR A 141 -3.11 -9.45 0.44
CA THR A 141 -2.40 -8.89 -0.70
C THR A 141 -1.74 -10.03 -1.46
N ILE A 142 -1.97 -10.09 -2.75
CA ILE A 142 -1.37 -11.09 -3.65
C ILE A 142 -0.14 -10.45 -4.30
N ALA A 143 0.97 -11.17 -4.26
CA ALA A 143 2.18 -10.83 -5.02
C ALA A 143 2.08 -11.39 -6.44
#